data_18a7a64fc1b7905f01b3bd86240ffe95
#
_entry.id   18a7a64fc1b7905f01b3bd86240ffe95
#
_cell.length_a   1.000
_cell.length_b   1.000
_cell.length_c   1.000
_cell.angle_alpha   90.00
_cell.angle_beta   90.00
_cell.angle_gamma   90.00
#
_symmetry.space_group_name_H-M   'P 1'
#
loop_
_entity.id
_entity.type
_entity.pdbx_description
1 polymer ?
#
loop_
_entity_poly.entity_id
_entity_poly.type
_entity_poly.pdbx_seq_one_letter_code
_entity_poly.pdbx_strand_id
1 'polypeptide(L)'
;MDNIEQDVKVLRKVLNGPLFLDKYPLISRVWVEEYGTNRIDIILNVKDPYSEYTPLRDEIKSYIYNLAKMLGVTTRFIIYP
;
A
#
# COMPACT_ATOMS: atom_id res chain seq x y z
N MET A 1 -10.06 -8.36 18.66
CA MET A 1 -9.47 -9.45 17.88
C MET A 1 -8.94 -8.90 16.56
N ASP A 2 -7.69 -9.13 16.30
CA ASP A 2 -7.09 -8.62 15.07
C ASP A 2 -7.65 -9.35 13.87
N ASN A 3 -8.16 -8.58 12.93
CA ASN A 3 -8.72 -9.13 11.71
C ASN A 3 -7.86 -8.73 10.53
N ILE A 4 -6.71 -9.41 10.42
CA ILE A 4 -5.75 -9.12 9.36
C ILE A 4 -6.36 -9.34 7.97
N GLU A 5 -7.27 -10.29 7.83
CA GLU A 5 -7.96 -10.51 6.55
C GLU A 5 -8.78 -9.30 6.15
N GLN A 6 -9.46 -8.68 7.12
CA GLN A 6 -10.25 -7.49 6.86
C GLN A 6 -9.34 -6.31 6.48
N ASP A 7 -8.22 -6.16 7.19
CA ASP A 7 -7.25 -5.11 6.88
C ASP A 7 -6.68 -5.27 5.47
N VAL A 8 -6.36 -6.51 5.09
CA VAL A 8 -5.87 -6.81 3.74
C VAL A 8 -6.91 -6.44 2.68
N LYS A 9 -8.17 -6.82 2.90
CA LYS A 9 -9.24 -6.51 1.96
C LYS A 9 -9.45 -5.01 1.80
N VAL A 10 -9.45 -4.28 2.90
CA VAL A 10 -9.64 -2.83 2.87
C VAL A 10 -8.49 -2.15 2.14
N LEU A 11 -7.25 -2.50 2.50
CA LEU A 11 -6.08 -1.91 1.86
C LEU A 11 -6.03 -2.24 0.37
N ARG A 12 -6.33 -3.50 0.01
CA ARG A 12 -6.33 -3.92 -1.40
C ARG A 12 -7.34 -3.11 -2.21
N LYS A 13 -8.53 -2.92 -1.68
CA LYS A 13 -9.58 -2.16 -2.35
C LYS A 13 -9.21 -0.68 -2.49
N VAL A 14 -8.74 -0.06 -1.42
CA VAL A 14 -8.45 1.37 -1.41
C VAL A 14 -7.21 1.67 -2.26
N LEU A 15 -6.16 0.88 -2.12
CA LEU A 15 -4.91 1.13 -2.84
C LEU A 15 -4.97 0.80 -4.33
N ASN A 16 -5.98 0.03 -4.75
CA ASN A 16 -6.24 -0.19 -6.19
C ASN A 16 -7.40 0.66 -6.71
N GLY A 17 -7.93 1.54 -5.86
CA GLY A 17 -8.99 2.46 -6.25
C GLY A 17 -8.44 3.74 -6.88
N PRO A 18 -9.33 4.58 -7.43
CA PRO A 18 -8.91 5.80 -8.13
C PRO A 18 -8.24 6.83 -7.23
N LEU A 19 -8.58 6.88 -5.94
CA LEU A 19 -7.96 7.84 -5.03
C LEU A 19 -6.44 7.71 -4.99
N PHE A 20 -5.95 6.48 -4.97
CA PHE A 20 -4.52 6.25 -4.90
C PHE A 20 -3.87 6.19 -6.29
N LEU A 21 -4.46 5.41 -7.20
CA LEU A 21 -3.86 5.19 -8.51
C LEU A 21 -3.89 6.44 -9.40
N ASP A 22 -4.94 7.28 -9.27
CA ASP A 22 -4.98 8.53 -10.01
C ASP A 22 -3.98 9.55 -9.46
N LYS A 23 -3.71 9.50 -8.16
CA LYS A 23 -2.72 10.36 -7.55
C LYS A 23 -1.29 9.96 -7.95
N TYR A 24 -1.07 8.67 -8.13
CA TYR A 24 0.25 8.13 -8.49
C TYR A 24 0.14 7.24 -9.74
N PRO A 25 -0.01 7.85 -10.93
CA PRO A 25 -0.22 7.07 -12.15
C PRO A 25 0.98 6.22 -12.57
N LEU A 26 2.16 6.44 -11.96
CA LEU A 26 3.30 5.57 -12.18
C LEU A 26 3.07 4.16 -11.61
N ILE A 27 2.14 4.02 -10.68
CA ILE A 27 1.80 2.72 -10.09
C ILE A 27 0.65 2.11 -10.89
N SER A 28 0.90 0.93 -11.48
CA SER A 28 -0.12 0.25 -12.27
C SER A 28 -1.02 -0.63 -11.43
N ARG A 29 -0.50 -1.20 -10.35
CA ARG A 29 -1.26 -2.10 -9.48
C ARG A 29 -0.59 -2.21 -8.11
N VAL A 30 -1.39 -2.50 -7.10
CA VAL A 30 -0.90 -2.73 -5.74
C VAL A 30 -1.32 -4.12 -5.30
N TRP A 31 -0.33 -4.92 -4.88
CA TRP A 31 -0.56 -6.22 -4.29
C TRP A 31 -0.54 -6.07 -2.78
N VAL A 32 -1.54 -6.60 -2.11
CA VAL A 32 -1.63 -6.57 -0.64
C VAL A 32 -1.82 -8.00 -0.17
N GLU A 33 -0.87 -8.51 0.59
CA GLU A 33 -0.86 -9.91 1.01
C GLU A 33 -0.50 -10.05 2.47
N GLU A 34 -1.07 -11.08 3.11
CA GLU A 34 -0.71 -11.45 4.46
C GLU A 34 0.64 -12.14 4.47
N TYR A 35 1.43 -11.86 5.50
CA TYR A 35 2.69 -12.57 5.72
C TYR A 35 2.81 -12.87 7.21
N GLY A 36 2.80 -14.15 7.56
CA GLY A 36 2.82 -14.56 8.97
C GLY A 36 1.50 -14.28 9.66
N THR A 37 1.55 -13.92 10.94
CA THR A 37 0.35 -13.76 11.75
C THR A 37 -0.10 -12.31 11.92
N ASN A 38 0.81 -11.35 11.73
CA ASN A 38 0.47 -9.94 11.98
C ASN A 38 1.23 -8.99 11.07
N ARG A 39 1.63 -9.43 9.90
CA ARG A 39 2.34 -8.60 8.93
C ARG A 39 1.61 -8.61 7.60
N ILE A 40 1.56 -7.44 6.97
CA ILE A 40 0.99 -7.27 5.63
C ILE A 40 2.09 -6.74 4.73
N ASP A 41 2.25 -7.36 3.57
CA ASP A 41 3.18 -6.89 2.54
C ASP A 41 2.39 -6.13 1.49
N ILE A 42 2.79 -4.89 1.23
CA ILE A 42 2.21 -4.06 0.18
C ILE A 42 3.25 -3.93 -0.92
N ILE A 43 2.93 -4.45 -2.09
CA ILE A 43 3.86 -4.50 -3.22
C ILE A 43 3.33 -3.61 -4.33
N LEU A 44 4.11 -2.59 -4.67
CA LEU A 44 3.75 -1.61 -5.69
C LEU A 44 4.32 -2.03 -7.04
N ASN A 45 3.43 -2.25 -8.01
CA ASN A 45 3.87 -2.53 -9.38
C ASN A 45 4.11 -1.20 -10.09
N VAL A 46 5.37 -0.77 -10.14
CA VAL A 46 5.77 0.54 -10.64
C VAL A 46 6.27 0.41 -12.08
N LYS A 47 5.80 1.30 -12.95
CA LYS A 47 6.15 1.28 -14.37
C LYS A 47 7.62 1.60 -14.63
N ASP A 48 8.17 2.56 -13.90
CA ASP A 48 9.57 2.95 -14.00
C ASP A 48 10.13 3.25 -12.61
N PRO A 49 10.65 2.22 -11.91
CA PRO A 49 11.09 2.39 -10.53
C PRO A 49 12.28 3.32 -10.36
N TYR A 50 13.11 3.48 -11.37
CA TYR A 50 14.33 4.28 -11.21
C TYR A 50 14.11 5.77 -11.45
N SER A 51 13.36 6.14 -12.46
CA SER A 51 13.22 7.55 -12.82
C SER A 51 12.00 8.20 -12.20
N GLU A 52 10.91 7.48 -12.01
CA GLU A 52 9.68 8.07 -11.50
C GLU A 52 9.42 7.74 -10.03
N TYR A 53 9.63 6.48 -9.62
CA TYR A 53 9.31 6.05 -8.27
C TYR A 53 10.30 6.59 -7.24
N THR A 54 11.61 6.51 -7.53
CA THR A 54 12.63 6.86 -6.54
C THR A 54 12.44 8.25 -5.95
N PRO A 55 12.17 9.31 -6.74
CA PRO A 55 11.92 10.64 -6.16
C PRO A 55 10.66 10.71 -5.32
N LEU A 56 9.66 9.87 -5.60
CA LEU A 56 8.37 9.91 -4.91
C LEU A 56 8.24 8.85 -3.81
N ARG A 57 9.25 8.04 -3.63
CA ARG A 57 9.20 6.89 -2.71
C ARG A 57 8.73 7.27 -1.31
N ASP A 58 9.34 8.26 -0.72
CA ASP A 58 9.02 8.63 0.65
C ASP A 58 7.61 9.23 0.77
N GLU A 59 7.21 10.00 -0.23
CA GLU A 59 5.86 10.56 -0.28
C GLU A 59 4.81 9.46 -0.38
N ILE A 60 5.03 8.49 -1.27
CA ILE A 60 4.10 7.38 -1.46
C ILE A 60 4.00 6.53 -0.20
N LYS A 61 5.12 6.23 0.42
CA LYS A 61 5.12 5.47 1.67
C LYS A 61 4.36 6.21 2.77
N SER A 62 4.63 7.51 2.93
CA SER A 62 3.91 8.31 3.92
C SER A 62 2.42 8.35 3.66
N TYR A 63 2.01 8.46 2.40
CA TYR A 63 0.61 8.45 2.03
C TYR A 63 -0.05 7.13 2.45
N ILE A 64 0.60 6.01 2.15
CA ILE A 64 0.05 4.69 2.50
C ILE A 64 -0.02 4.51 4.02
N TYR A 65 1.01 4.91 4.76
CA TYR A 65 1.00 4.83 6.21
C TYR A 65 -0.13 5.66 6.82
N ASN A 66 -0.31 6.89 6.34
CA ASN A 66 -1.38 7.75 6.83
C ASN A 66 -2.75 7.20 6.50
N LEU A 67 -2.92 6.66 5.30
CA LEU A 67 -4.17 6.07 4.88
C LEU A 67 -4.51 4.85 5.73
N ALA A 68 -3.55 3.97 5.98
CA ALA A 68 -3.74 2.81 6.83
C ALA A 68 -4.15 3.21 8.25
N LYS A 69 -3.51 4.25 8.78
CA LYS A 69 -3.83 4.78 10.10
C LYS A 69 -5.26 5.31 10.14
N MET A 70 -5.69 6.02 9.11
CA MET A 70 -7.06 6.53 9.01
C MET A 70 -8.08 5.40 8.94
N LEU A 71 -7.72 4.29 8.31
CA LEU A 71 -8.59 3.12 8.19
C LEU A 71 -8.59 2.24 9.44
N GLY A 72 -7.81 2.61 10.44
CA GLY A 72 -7.74 1.83 11.67
C GLY A 72 -6.90 0.58 11.57
N VAL A 73 -6.03 0.50 10.56
CA VAL A 73 -5.13 -0.65 10.39
C VAL A 73 -3.97 -0.51 11.37
N THR A 74 -3.91 -1.42 12.32
CA THR A 74 -2.86 -1.42 13.35
C THR A 74 -1.81 -2.50 13.10
N THR A 75 -2.06 -3.38 12.16
CA THR A 75 -1.13 -4.45 11.81
C THR A 75 0.11 -3.86 11.15
N ARG A 76 1.26 -4.43 11.50
CA ARG A 76 2.52 -4.02 10.90
C ARG A 76 2.52 -4.33 9.40
N PHE A 77 2.98 -3.38 8.59
CA PHE A 77 3.08 -3.62 7.16
C PHE A 77 4.38 -3.04 6.59
N ILE A 78 4.79 -3.60 5.45
CA ILE A 78 6.02 -3.25 4.74
C ILE A 78 5.65 -2.95 3.30
N ILE A 79 6.22 -1.88 2.75
CA ILE A 79 5.92 -1.41 1.40
C ILE A 79 7.13 -1.66 0.51
N TYR A 80 6.90 -2.34 -0.62
CA TYR A 80 7.92 -2.60 -1.64
C TYR A 80 7.57 -1.86 -2.92
N PRO A 81 8.60 -1.40 -3.66
CA PRO A 81 8.36 -0.83 -4.97
C PRO A 81 7.96 -1.87 -6.02
#